data_bceb26bf2af18cda1cefe599c22f20cf
#
_entry.id   bceb26bf2af18cda1cefe599c22f20cf
#
_cell.length_a   1.000
_cell.length_b   1.000
_cell.length_c   1.000
_cell.angle_alpha   90.00
_cell.angle_beta   90.00
_cell.angle_gamma   90.00
#
_symmetry.space_group_name_H-M   'P 1'
#
loop_
_entity.id
_entity.type
_entity.pdbx_description
1 polymer ?
#
loop_
_entity_poly.entity_id
_entity_poly.type
_entity_poly.pdbx_seq_one_letter_code
_entity_poly.pdbx_strand_id
1 'polypeptide(L)'
;MTSVSSDKVRKQIVTLREKEQLTQWEIGFVESLLQWYDKRGSITKKQHDTFQKVLARYTDEAKEERANWAERYDKHKRSTAELMSHYYLSNPPYFQTLARAILKEEGFVPTEKQYKGMCENKYAQKVIALARQEPKFEIGQLVAFRSIPTNGSREGKLAIVLEHMAEVYSAAKDAKRLKVLLIGETVPVETEERWLKKAKV
;
A
#
# COMPACT_ATOMS: atom_id res chain seq x y z
N MET A 1 34.54 -20.80 -4.75
CA MET A 1 33.09 -20.73 -4.47
C MET A 1 32.73 -21.88 -3.56
N THR A 2 32.20 -21.61 -2.37
CA THR A 2 31.79 -22.65 -1.42
C THR A 2 30.52 -23.32 -1.95
N SER A 3 30.55 -24.61 -2.22
CA SER A 3 29.41 -25.40 -2.67
C SER A 3 28.79 -26.16 -1.50
N VAL A 4 27.48 -26.37 -1.53
CA VAL A 4 26.75 -27.18 -0.55
C VAL A 4 26.25 -28.43 -1.27
N SER A 5 26.74 -29.58 -0.85
CA SER A 5 26.32 -30.89 -1.34
C SER A 5 25.70 -31.65 -0.16
N SER A 6 24.47 -32.12 -0.31
CA SER A 6 23.81 -32.98 0.66
C SER A 6 22.54 -33.56 0.04
N ASP A 7 22.38 -34.86 0.09
CA ASP A 7 21.14 -35.54 -0.31
C ASP A 7 19.91 -35.01 0.44
N LYS A 8 20.12 -34.47 1.65
CA LYS A 8 19.08 -33.79 2.41
C LYS A 8 18.56 -32.55 1.67
N VAL A 9 19.45 -31.75 1.08
CA VAL A 9 19.07 -30.55 0.32
C VAL A 9 18.25 -30.93 -0.90
N ARG A 10 18.69 -31.95 -1.65
CA ARG A 10 17.93 -32.46 -2.81
C ARG A 10 16.53 -32.95 -2.42
N LYS A 11 16.43 -33.73 -1.35
CA LYS A 11 15.14 -34.19 -0.83
C LYS A 11 14.21 -33.03 -0.44
N GLN A 12 14.75 -31.99 0.23
CA GLN A 12 13.98 -30.82 0.58
C GLN A 12 13.48 -30.05 -0.67
N ILE A 13 14.29 -29.93 -1.73
CA ILE A 13 13.89 -29.29 -2.98
C ILE A 13 12.72 -30.04 -3.63
N VAL A 14 12.81 -31.38 -3.72
CA VAL A 14 11.76 -32.23 -4.28
C VAL A 14 10.48 -32.14 -3.45
N THR A 15 10.60 -32.27 -2.13
CA THR A 15 9.43 -32.18 -1.20
C THR A 15 8.73 -30.83 -1.33
N LEU A 16 9.48 -29.74 -1.39
CA LEU A 16 8.91 -28.40 -1.53
C LEU A 16 8.15 -28.25 -2.86
N ARG A 17 8.72 -28.78 -3.97
CA ARG A 17 8.09 -28.75 -5.29
C ARG A 17 6.76 -29.51 -5.32
N GLU A 18 6.71 -30.67 -4.67
CA GLU A 18 5.57 -31.59 -4.74
C GLU A 18 4.41 -31.25 -3.81
N LYS A 19 4.71 -30.64 -2.66
CA LYS A 19 3.73 -30.46 -1.58
C LYS A 19 3.15 -29.06 -1.46
N GLU A 20 3.83 -28.05 -2.01
CA GLU A 20 3.48 -26.66 -1.72
C GLU A 20 2.97 -25.93 -2.97
N GLN A 21 2.02 -25.03 -2.75
CA GLN A 21 1.59 -24.08 -3.77
C GLN A 21 2.63 -22.96 -3.91
N LEU A 22 3.60 -23.18 -4.76
CA LEU A 22 4.67 -22.21 -5.01
C LEU A 22 4.18 -21.09 -5.94
N THR A 23 4.73 -19.89 -5.76
CA THR A 23 4.57 -18.82 -6.75
C THR A 23 5.29 -19.17 -8.06
N GLN A 24 4.90 -18.55 -9.18
CA GLN A 24 5.50 -18.80 -10.50
C GLN A 24 7.03 -18.62 -10.47
N TRP A 25 7.53 -17.61 -9.74
CA TRP A 25 8.97 -17.40 -9.58
C TRP A 25 9.62 -18.53 -8.78
N GLU A 26 8.99 -18.97 -7.69
CA GLU A 26 9.50 -20.06 -6.84
C GLU A 26 9.54 -21.38 -7.58
N ILE A 27 8.53 -21.66 -8.42
CA ILE A 27 8.53 -22.84 -9.31
C ILE A 27 9.77 -22.81 -10.20
N GLY A 28 9.97 -21.73 -10.96
CA GLY A 28 11.12 -21.59 -11.85
C GLY A 28 12.46 -21.67 -11.12
N PHE A 29 12.55 -21.07 -9.93
CA PHE A 29 13.75 -21.13 -9.09
C PHE A 29 14.04 -22.57 -8.60
N VAL A 30 13.05 -23.26 -8.06
CA VAL A 30 13.18 -24.63 -7.51
C VAL A 30 13.53 -25.62 -8.62
N GLU A 31 12.89 -25.50 -9.80
CA GLU A 31 13.21 -26.35 -10.96
C GLU A 31 14.63 -26.11 -11.47
N SER A 32 15.03 -24.87 -11.62
CA SER A 32 16.41 -24.52 -12.00
C SER A 32 17.43 -25.04 -11.00
N LEU A 33 17.11 -24.97 -9.70
CA LEU A 33 17.96 -25.45 -8.62
C LEU A 33 18.13 -26.99 -8.66
N LEU A 34 17.04 -27.70 -8.93
CA LEU A 34 17.04 -29.16 -9.06
C LEU A 34 17.87 -29.59 -10.26
N GLN A 35 17.65 -28.99 -11.45
CA GLN A 35 18.44 -29.26 -12.66
C GLN A 35 19.95 -29.00 -12.41
N TRP A 36 20.27 -27.92 -11.70
CA TRP A 36 21.66 -27.61 -11.38
C TRP A 36 22.26 -28.64 -10.43
N TYR A 37 21.51 -29.06 -9.40
CA TYR A 37 21.94 -30.09 -8.46
C TYR A 37 22.16 -31.43 -9.14
N ASP A 38 21.23 -31.89 -9.98
CA ASP A 38 21.31 -33.15 -10.72
C ASP A 38 22.49 -33.18 -11.68
N LYS A 39 22.88 -32.02 -12.25
CA LYS A 39 24.04 -31.92 -13.17
C LYS A 39 25.38 -31.83 -12.44
N ARG A 40 25.45 -31.24 -11.25
CA ARG A 40 26.72 -30.90 -10.57
C ARG A 40 26.89 -31.55 -9.19
N GLY A 41 25.88 -32.22 -8.68
CA GLY A 41 25.88 -32.84 -7.32
C GLY A 41 25.92 -31.85 -6.19
N SER A 42 25.84 -30.53 -6.46
CA SER A 42 25.90 -29.47 -5.43
C SER A 42 25.30 -28.16 -5.94
N ILE A 43 24.93 -27.29 -4.98
CA ILE A 43 24.51 -25.91 -5.25
C ILE A 43 25.48 -24.91 -4.60
N THR A 44 25.51 -23.70 -5.11
CA THR A 44 26.32 -22.63 -4.53
C THR A 44 25.74 -22.19 -3.18
N LYS A 45 26.58 -21.63 -2.32
CA LYS A 45 26.12 -21.05 -1.04
C LYS A 45 24.98 -20.04 -1.24
N LYS A 46 25.09 -19.15 -2.24
CA LYS A 46 24.06 -18.16 -2.55
C LYS A 46 22.72 -18.80 -2.96
N GLN A 47 22.76 -19.85 -3.76
CA GLN A 47 21.58 -20.62 -4.13
C GLN A 47 20.96 -21.30 -2.91
N HIS A 48 21.78 -21.92 -2.06
CA HIS A 48 21.34 -22.54 -0.82
C HIS A 48 20.68 -21.52 0.12
N ASP A 49 21.31 -20.36 0.35
CA ASP A 49 20.77 -19.30 1.23
C ASP A 49 19.41 -18.77 0.69
N THR A 50 19.28 -18.66 -0.63
CA THR A 50 18.02 -18.28 -1.26
C THR A 50 16.97 -19.38 -1.10
N PHE A 51 17.34 -20.63 -1.29
CA PHE A 51 16.46 -21.78 -1.09
C PHE A 51 15.97 -21.87 0.36
N GLN A 52 16.83 -21.67 1.35
CA GLN A 52 16.43 -21.66 2.76
C GLN A 52 15.40 -20.54 3.06
N LYS A 53 15.53 -19.38 2.42
CA LYS A 53 14.54 -18.29 2.54
C LYS A 53 13.18 -18.68 1.92
N VAL A 54 13.19 -19.41 0.83
CA VAL A 54 11.95 -19.94 0.23
C VAL A 54 11.36 -21.01 1.14
N LEU A 55 12.15 -21.97 1.56
CA LEU A 55 11.72 -23.08 2.43
C LEU A 55 11.08 -22.56 3.73
N ALA A 56 11.69 -21.54 4.35
CA ALA A 56 11.18 -20.94 5.58
C ALA A 56 9.76 -20.35 5.45
N ARG A 57 9.30 -20.06 4.24
CA ARG A 57 7.92 -19.57 4.00
C ARG A 57 6.87 -20.68 4.06
N TYR A 58 7.30 -21.94 3.98
CA TYR A 58 6.43 -23.12 3.89
C TYR A 58 6.52 -24.03 5.13
N THR A 59 7.13 -23.54 6.21
CA THR A 59 7.06 -24.21 7.51
C THR A 59 5.64 -24.12 8.08
N ASP A 60 5.29 -25.03 8.96
CA ASP A 60 3.95 -25.05 9.57
C ASP A 60 3.71 -23.79 10.39
N GLU A 61 4.74 -23.29 11.09
CA GLU A 61 4.68 -22.04 11.84
C GLU A 61 4.41 -20.83 10.90
N ALA A 62 5.07 -20.77 9.74
CA ALA A 62 4.84 -19.69 8.78
C ALA A 62 3.46 -19.77 8.11
N LYS A 63 2.89 -20.97 7.97
CA LYS A 63 1.51 -21.15 7.50
C LYS A 63 0.51 -20.70 8.55
N GLU A 64 0.73 -21.07 9.80
CA GLU A 64 -0.10 -20.65 10.94
C GLU A 64 -0.06 -19.13 11.14
N GLU A 65 1.12 -18.52 11.09
CA GLU A 65 1.25 -17.06 11.14
C GLU A 65 0.46 -16.37 10.03
N ARG A 66 0.49 -16.90 8.79
CA ARG A 66 -0.30 -16.35 7.68
C ARG A 66 -1.80 -16.52 7.90
N ALA A 67 -2.24 -17.68 8.38
CA ALA A 67 -3.65 -17.92 8.69
C ALA A 67 -4.13 -16.96 9.79
N ASN A 68 -3.39 -16.87 10.90
CA ASN A 68 -3.65 -15.94 11.98
C ASN A 68 -3.65 -14.47 11.52
N TRP A 69 -2.79 -14.11 10.57
CA TRP A 69 -2.80 -12.77 10.00
C TRP A 69 -4.03 -12.54 9.13
N ALA A 70 -4.42 -13.50 8.30
CA ALA A 70 -5.61 -13.38 7.45
C ALA A 70 -6.88 -13.13 8.28
N GLU A 71 -7.01 -13.81 9.42
CA GLU A 71 -8.12 -13.59 10.37
C GLU A 71 -8.06 -12.18 11.00
N ARG A 72 -6.86 -11.71 11.34
CA ARG A 72 -6.65 -10.36 11.92
C ARG A 72 -6.74 -9.23 10.90
N TYR A 73 -6.67 -9.54 9.59
CA TYR A 73 -6.82 -8.56 8.52
C TYR A 73 -8.30 -8.26 8.28
N ASP A 74 -8.88 -7.56 9.21
CA ASP A 74 -10.29 -7.19 9.27
C ASP A 74 -10.64 -6.04 8.28
N LYS A 75 -11.93 -5.72 8.22
CA LYS A 75 -12.45 -4.62 7.38
C LYS A 75 -11.77 -3.27 7.66
N HIS A 76 -11.38 -3.01 8.91
CA HIS A 76 -10.72 -1.77 9.31
C HIS A 76 -9.30 -1.69 8.74
N LYS A 77 -8.54 -2.78 8.83
CA LYS A 77 -7.20 -2.85 8.22
C LYS A 77 -7.27 -2.76 6.70
N ARG A 78 -8.26 -3.42 6.09
CA ARG A 78 -8.51 -3.33 4.64
C ARG A 78 -8.78 -1.90 4.22
N SER A 79 -9.71 -1.20 4.85
CA SER A 79 -10.00 0.21 4.56
C SER A 79 -8.78 1.12 4.75
N THR A 80 -7.96 0.86 5.78
CA THR A 80 -6.70 1.59 5.99
C THR A 80 -5.69 1.32 4.87
N ALA A 81 -5.58 0.07 4.42
CA ALA A 81 -4.68 -0.30 3.32
C ALA A 81 -5.14 0.32 1.99
N GLU A 82 -6.45 0.35 1.72
CA GLU A 82 -7.03 1.00 0.54
C GLU A 82 -6.75 2.52 0.55
N LEU A 83 -6.99 3.20 1.66
CA LEU A 83 -6.65 4.61 1.85
C LEU A 83 -5.18 4.88 1.53
N MET A 84 -4.28 4.08 2.12
CA MET A 84 -2.84 4.23 1.88
C MET A 84 -2.42 3.85 0.47
N SER A 85 -3.15 2.94 -0.18
CA SER A 85 -2.91 2.60 -1.58
C SER A 85 -3.18 3.78 -2.51
N HIS A 86 -4.31 4.47 -2.35
CA HIS A 86 -4.60 5.71 -3.09
C HIS A 86 -3.53 6.77 -2.86
N TYR A 87 -3.11 6.95 -1.60
CA TYR A 87 -2.05 7.88 -1.26
C TYR A 87 -0.73 7.56 -1.96
N TYR A 88 -0.25 6.31 -1.89
CA TYR A 88 1.03 5.94 -2.52
C TYR A 88 0.97 5.92 -4.04
N LEU A 89 -0.17 5.60 -4.66
CA LEU A 89 -0.32 5.72 -6.11
C LEU A 89 -0.21 7.15 -6.61
N SER A 90 -0.65 8.11 -5.79
CA SER A 90 -0.52 9.54 -6.07
C SER A 90 0.86 10.10 -5.71
N ASN A 91 1.66 9.36 -4.93
CA ASN A 91 2.97 9.79 -4.44
C ASN A 91 4.05 8.70 -4.67
N PRO A 92 4.44 8.42 -5.93
CA PRO A 92 5.48 7.45 -6.23
C PRO A 92 6.84 7.88 -5.61
N PRO A 93 7.83 6.97 -5.46
CA PRO A 93 7.85 5.62 -6.06
C PRO A 93 7.44 4.47 -5.12
N TYR A 94 7.18 4.71 -3.84
CA TYR A 94 7.06 3.66 -2.84
C TYR A 94 5.74 2.88 -2.92
N PHE A 95 5.77 1.58 -2.63
CA PHE A 95 4.63 0.66 -2.50
C PHE A 95 3.70 0.56 -3.72
N GLN A 96 4.11 0.99 -4.92
CA GLN A 96 3.27 1.05 -6.12
C GLN A 96 2.65 -0.31 -6.49
N THR A 97 3.44 -1.38 -6.49
CA THR A 97 2.98 -2.73 -6.85
C THR A 97 2.00 -3.26 -5.82
N LEU A 98 2.31 -3.10 -4.53
CA LEU A 98 1.44 -3.51 -3.43
C LEU A 98 0.10 -2.74 -3.44
N ALA A 99 0.16 -1.43 -3.64
CA ALA A 99 -1.03 -0.58 -3.72
C ALA A 99 -1.96 -0.98 -4.88
N ARG A 100 -1.39 -1.32 -6.05
CA ARG A 100 -2.19 -1.83 -7.18
C ARG A 100 -2.82 -3.18 -6.87
N ALA A 101 -2.10 -4.10 -6.23
CA ALA A 101 -2.64 -5.40 -5.85
C ALA A 101 -3.83 -5.24 -4.88
N ILE A 102 -3.68 -4.42 -3.83
CA ILE A 102 -4.75 -4.15 -2.85
C ILE A 102 -6.02 -3.60 -3.50
N LEU A 103 -5.89 -2.69 -4.49
CA LEU A 103 -7.04 -2.03 -5.11
C LEU A 103 -7.67 -2.82 -6.27
N LYS A 104 -6.90 -3.69 -6.95
CA LYS A 104 -7.36 -4.36 -8.17
C LYS A 104 -7.67 -5.84 -8.00
N GLU A 105 -7.03 -6.51 -7.06
CA GLU A 105 -7.19 -7.95 -6.88
C GLU A 105 -8.23 -8.22 -5.79
N GLU A 106 -9.36 -8.78 -6.20
CA GLU A 106 -10.42 -9.16 -5.27
C GLU A 106 -9.89 -10.19 -4.25
N GLY A 107 -10.15 -9.97 -2.97
CA GLY A 107 -9.69 -10.87 -1.91
C GLY A 107 -8.21 -10.81 -1.57
N PHE A 108 -7.41 -9.95 -2.23
CA PHE A 108 -5.99 -9.83 -1.92
C PHE A 108 -5.76 -9.41 -0.45
N VAL A 109 -4.93 -10.17 0.25
CA VAL A 109 -4.49 -9.89 1.62
C VAL A 109 -2.98 -9.66 1.62
N PRO A 110 -2.49 -8.45 1.93
CA PRO A 110 -1.06 -8.21 2.04
C PRO A 110 -0.47 -9.00 3.21
N THR A 111 0.78 -9.38 3.15
CA THR A 111 1.45 -9.96 4.31
C THR A 111 1.51 -8.96 5.47
N GLU A 112 1.60 -9.44 6.72
CA GLU A 112 1.72 -8.57 7.90
C GLU A 112 2.88 -7.57 7.76
N LYS A 113 4.02 -8.03 7.26
CA LYS A 113 5.19 -7.18 7.01
C LYS A 113 4.93 -6.09 5.97
N GLN A 114 4.22 -6.43 4.88
CA GLN A 114 3.83 -5.45 3.86
C GLN A 114 2.86 -4.43 4.42
N TYR A 115 1.85 -4.88 5.17
CA TYR A 115 0.88 -3.99 5.81
C TYR A 115 1.56 -3.03 6.80
N LYS A 116 2.38 -3.56 7.71
CA LYS A 116 3.12 -2.72 8.66
C LYS A 116 4.02 -1.71 7.96
N GLY A 117 4.77 -2.16 6.94
CA GLY A 117 5.64 -1.28 6.16
C GLY A 117 4.87 -0.16 5.47
N MET A 118 3.69 -0.43 4.93
CA MET A 118 2.89 0.54 4.19
C MET A 118 2.01 1.42 5.10
N CYS A 119 1.39 0.86 6.14
CA CYS A 119 0.35 1.53 6.92
C CYS A 119 0.79 1.96 8.33
N GLU A 120 1.81 1.34 8.94
CA GLU A 120 2.18 1.59 10.33
C GLU A 120 3.44 2.47 10.50
N ASN A 121 4.07 2.90 9.41
CA ASN A 121 5.19 3.83 9.50
C ASN A 121 4.73 5.24 9.91
N LYS A 122 5.64 6.05 10.47
CA LYS A 122 5.36 7.40 10.98
C LYS A 122 4.71 8.34 9.96
N TYR A 123 5.03 8.14 8.68
CA TYR A 123 4.49 8.96 7.60
C TYR A 123 3.05 8.55 7.27
N ALA A 124 2.81 7.26 7.12
CA ALA A 124 1.48 6.71 6.90
C ALA A 124 0.52 7.08 8.02
N GLN A 125 0.97 7.04 9.27
CA GLN A 125 0.14 7.42 10.42
C GLN A 125 -0.33 8.90 10.36
N LYS A 126 0.47 9.82 9.82
CA LYS A 126 0.06 11.21 9.60
C LYS A 126 -1.04 11.31 8.54
N VAL A 127 -0.90 10.56 7.45
CA VAL A 127 -1.92 10.52 6.37
C VAL A 127 -3.23 9.94 6.89
N ILE A 128 -3.16 8.82 7.62
CA ILE A 128 -4.33 8.16 8.21
C ILE A 128 -5.02 9.07 9.22
N ALA A 129 -4.26 9.72 10.09
CA ALA A 129 -4.81 10.66 11.07
C ALA A 129 -5.52 11.83 10.38
N LEU A 130 -4.91 12.39 9.33
CA LEU A 130 -5.53 13.47 8.56
C LEU A 130 -6.82 13.01 7.86
N ALA A 131 -6.81 11.84 7.24
CA ALA A 131 -8.00 11.31 6.57
C ALA A 131 -9.18 11.10 7.53
N ARG A 132 -8.89 10.70 8.77
CA ARG A 132 -9.89 10.45 9.83
C ARG A 132 -10.27 11.70 10.61
N GLN A 133 -9.56 12.80 10.44
CA GLN A 133 -9.87 14.07 11.11
C GLN A 133 -11.22 14.60 10.62
N GLU A 134 -11.99 15.20 11.52
CA GLU A 134 -13.21 15.92 11.15
C GLU A 134 -12.90 17.06 10.17
N PRO A 135 -13.73 17.26 9.13
CA PRO A 135 -13.56 18.37 8.21
C PRO A 135 -13.70 19.72 8.90
N LYS A 136 -12.92 20.72 8.46
CA LYS A 136 -12.99 22.09 8.96
C LYS A 136 -14.20 22.88 8.49
N PHE A 137 -14.72 22.48 7.32
CA PHE A 137 -15.82 23.17 6.66
C PHE A 137 -16.94 22.18 6.41
N GLU A 138 -18.15 22.57 6.73
CA GLU A 138 -19.35 21.75 6.53
C GLU A 138 -19.83 21.82 5.06
N ILE A 139 -20.57 20.80 4.62
CA ILE A 139 -21.24 20.82 3.32
C ILE A 139 -22.27 21.94 3.33
N GLY A 140 -22.32 22.74 2.25
CA GLY A 140 -23.16 23.93 2.14
C GLY A 140 -22.53 25.19 2.74
N GLN A 141 -21.40 25.09 3.44
CA GLN A 141 -20.73 26.25 4.04
C GLN A 141 -20.11 27.14 2.96
N LEU A 142 -20.30 28.47 3.13
CA LEU A 142 -19.61 29.47 2.31
C LEU A 142 -18.17 29.65 2.79
N VAL A 143 -17.24 29.51 1.89
CA VAL A 143 -15.79 29.64 2.10
C VAL A 143 -15.18 30.63 1.12
N ALA A 144 -13.97 31.10 1.40
CA ALA A 144 -13.20 31.92 0.46
C ALA A 144 -11.84 31.29 0.23
N PHE A 145 -11.35 31.32 -1.00
CA PHE A 145 -9.99 30.95 -1.31
C PHE A 145 -9.02 31.95 -0.65
N ARG A 146 -7.97 31.43 -0.01
CA ARG A 146 -6.94 32.27 0.59
C ARG A 146 -6.17 33.03 -0.49
N SER A 147 -5.70 34.22 -0.18
CA SER A 147 -4.80 35.00 -1.02
C SER A 147 -3.38 34.46 -0.95
N ILE A 148 -3.14 33.41 -1.72
CA ILE A 148 -1.85 32.72 -1.82
C ILE A 148 -1.60 32.31 -3.28
N PRO A 149 -0.34 32.33 -3.77
CA PRO A 149 -0.02 32.04 -5.17
C PRO A 149 -0.57 30.72 -5.69
N THR A 150 -0.67 29.70 -4.84
CA THR A 150 -1.20 28.36 -5.18
C THR A 150 -2.65 28.42 -5.69
N ASN A 151 -3.44 29.39 -5.25
CA ASN A 151 -4.84 29.55 -5.65
C ASN A 151 -5.00 30.26 -7.03
N GLY A 152 -3.97 30.95 -7.50
CA GLY A 152 -3.97 31.59 -8.81
C GLY A 152 -5.21 32.49 -9.03
N SER A 153 -5.93 32.28 -10.13
CA SER A 153 -7.15 33.02 -10.47
C SER A 153 -8.33 32.84 -9.51
N ARG A 154 -8.25 31.91 -8.56
CA ARG A 154 -9.29 31.66 -7.55
C ARG A 154 -9.07 32.49 -6.29
N GLU A 155 -7.94 33.18 -6.16
CA GLU A 155 -7.59 33.98 -5.00
C GLU A 155 -8.71 34.95 -4.62
N GLY A 156 -9.14 34.92 -3.35
CA GLY A 156 -10.21 35.75 -2.81
C GLY A 156 -11.64 35.37 -3.24
N LYS A 157 -11.82 34.49 -4.24
CA LYS A 157 -13.15 34.10 -4.70
C LYS A 157 -13.89 33.31 -3.63
N LEU A 158 -15.20 33.50 -3.59
CA LEU A 158 -16.12 32.74 -2.73
C LEU A 158 -16.52 31.43 -3.40
N ALA A 159 -16.74 30.41 -2.57
CA ALA A 159 -17.22 29.10 -3.00
C ALA A 159 -18.09 28.46 -1.94
N ILE A 160 -18.94 27.51 -2.36
CA ILE A 160 -19.75 26.67 -1.47
C ILE A 160 -19.14 25.28 -1.44
N VAL A 161 -18.98 24.69 -0.25
CA VAL A 161 -18.54 23.30 -0.07
C VAL A 161 -19.65 22.37 -0.50
N LEU A 162 -19.36 21.48 -1.45
CA LEU A 162 -20.31 20.51 -1.96
C LEU A 162 -20.10 19.12 -1.37
N GLU A 163 -18.85 18.70 -1.16
CA GLU A 163 -18.52 17.33 -0.80
C GLU A 163 -17.17 17.25 -0.08
N HIS A 164 -17.07 16.32 0.87
CA HIS A 164 -15.80 15.92 1.49
C HIS A 164 -15.26 14.69 0.75
N MET A 165 -14.02 14.77 0.27
CA MET A 165 -13.39 13.66 -0.43
C MET A 165 -12.65 12.75 0.55
N ALA A 166 -12.78 11.44 0.34
CA ALA A 166 -12.16 10.45 1.22
C ALA A 166 -10.63 10.34 1.02
N GLU A 167 -10.17 10.54 -0.23
CA GLU A 167 -8.76 10.39 -0.56
C GLU A 167 -7.95 11.59 -0.08
N VAL A 168 -6.76 11.28 0.43
CA VAL A 168 -5.76 12.25 0.87
C VAL A 168 -4.51 12.10 -0.01
N TYR A 169 -4.07 13.17 -0.64
CA TYR A 169 -2.89 13.16 -1.51
C TYR A 169 -1.64 13.82 -0.89
N SER A 170 -1.77 14.38 0.29
CA SER A 170 -0.68 15.03 1.00
C SER A 170 -0.74 14.75 2.49
N ALA A 171 0.40 14.54 3.13
CA ALA A 171 0.50 14.43 4.59
C ALA A 171 0.60 15.79 5.29
N ALA A 172 0.46 16.89 4.56
CA ALA A 172 0.53 18.24 5.13
C ALA A 172 -0.69 18.52 6.01
N LYS A 173 -0.49 19.37 7.01
CA LYS A 173 -1.57 19.83 7.89
C LYS A 173 -2.71 20.44 7.06
N ASP A 174 -3.95 20.08 7.36
CA ASP A 174 -5.17 20.59 6.73
C ASP A 174 -5.24 20.29 5.21
N ALA A 175 -4.58 19.24 4.74
CA ALA A 175 -4.62 18.81 3.34
C ALA A 175 -5.83 17.90 3.02
N LYS A 176 -6.87 17.89 3.86
CA LYS A 176 -8.12 17.21 3.58
C LYS A 176 -8.76 17.82 2.35
N ARG A 177 -9.27 16.98 1.44
CA ARG A 177 -9.78 17.43 0.15
C ARG A 177 -11.28 17.67 0.20
N LEU A 178 -11.67 18.70 -0.51
CA LEU A 178 -13.06 19.13 -0.69
C LEU A 178 -13.35 19.35 -2.18
N LYS A 179 -14.60 19.13 -2.54
CA LYS A 179 -15.16 19.61 -3.79
C LYS A 179 -15.97 20.88 -3.49
N VAL A 180 -15.68 21.97 -4.17
CA VAL A 180 -16.33 23.26 -3.96
C VAL A 180 -16.82 23.85 -5.28
N LEU A 181 -17.89 24.63 -5.23
CA LEU A 181 -18.39 25.39 -6.38
C LEU A 181 -18.15 26.86 -6.12
N LEU A 182 -17.38 27.49 -7.01
CA LEU A 182 -17.16 28.94 -6.95
C LEU A 182 -18.47 29.69 -7.28
N ILE A 183 -18.69 30.80 -6.59
CA ILE A 183 -19.87 31.62 -6.87
C ILE A 183 -19.75 32.21 -8.29
N GLY A 184 -20.79 31.97 -9.11
CA GLY A 184 -20.84 32.38 -10.51
C GLY A 184 -20.29 31.34 -11.51
N GLU A 185 -19.76 30.23 -11.02
CA GLU A 185 -19.31 29.12 -11.87
C GLU A 185 -20.32 27.97 -11.86
N THR A 186 -20.27 27.12 -12.88
CA THR A 186 -21.14 25.93 -13.00
C THR A 186 -20.42 24.62 -12.80
N VAL A 187 -19.08 24.64 -12.80
CA VAL A 187 -18.24 23.46 -12.70
C VAL A 187 -17.54 23.45 -11.33
N PRO A 188 -17.79 22.39 -10.52
CA PRO A 188 -17.09 22.24 -9.25
C PRO A 188 -15.57 22.04 -9.44
N VAL A 189 -14.80 22.48 -8.46
CA VAL A 189 -13.35 22.28 -8.42
C VAL A 189 -12.95 21.55 -7.14
N GLU A 190 -11.92 20.73 -7.26
CA GLU A 190 -11.31 20.07 -6.11
C GLU A 190 -10.23 20.97 -5.51
N THR A 191 -10.19 20.99 -4.17
CA THR A 191 -9.23 21.80 -3.42
C THR A 191 -8.93 21.17 -2.07
N GLU A 192 -7.96 21.70 -1.34
CA GLU A 192 -7.67 21.28 0.02
C GLU A 192 -8.11 22.34 1.04
N GLU A 193 -8.51 21.91 2.23
CA GLU A 193 -8.93 22.81 3.31
C GLU A 193 -7.92 23.90 3.64
N ARG A 194 -6.63 23.60 3.54
CA ARG A 194 -5.56 24.57 3.81
C ARG A 194 -5.55 25.77 2.86
N TRP A 195 -6.18 25.62 1.69
CA TRP A 195 -6.31 26.70 0.68
C TRP A 195 -7.53 27.58 0.90
N LEU A 196 -8.40 27.19 1.85
CA LEU A 196 -9.65 27.88 2.13
C LEU A 196 -9.62 28.58 3.49
N LYS A 197 -10.51 29.53 3.69
CA LYS A 197 -10.85 30.19 4.95
C LYS A 197 -12.35 30.39 5.05
N LYS A 198 -12.89 30.55 6.27
CA LYS A 198 -14.29 30.96 6.44
C LYS A 198 -14.51 32.29 5.69
N ALA A 199 -15.58 32.37 4.92
CA ALA A 199 -15.98 33.64 4.33
C ALA A 199 -16.36 34.60 5.44
N LYS A 200 -15.97 35.86 5.33
CA LYS A 200 -16.53 36.92 6.16
C LYS A 200 -17.78 37.42 5.42
N VAL A 201 -18.92 37.14 6.00
CA VAL A 201 -20.20 37.70 5.58
C VAL A 201 -20.38 39.06 6.26
#